data_5df2ecb23bc2d211709b34169610587b
#
_entry.id   5df2ecb23bc2d211709b34169610587b
#
_cell.length_a   1.000
_cell.length_b   1.000
_cell.length_c   1.000
_cell.angle_alpha   90.00
_cell.angle_beta   90.00
_cell.angle_gamma   90.00
#
_symmetry.space_group_name_H-M   'P 1'
#
loop_
_entity.id
_entity.type
_entity.pdbx_description
1 polymer ?
#
loop_
_entity_poly.entity_id
_entity_poly.type
_entity_poly.pdbx_seq_one_letter_code
_entity_poly.pdbx_strand_id
1 'polypeptide(L)'
;MGKRTSCIQAKKAAFTLIELLVVIAIIAVLVAILVPTLSRAREAAKRVVCSNQLKEVGVAVSAYAADWENLMPYYGDEMHPYALYRSEPQWLDASGKPIAMKVACLYEAGCIADPRVFYCPSNMLALYRFESYNDPKPWGMLPQRFNAEDGQGHNQWIRMGYTYYPTNPRTPIDASTEAPEETAKRIDLLDPHIPYMTDTIRRKTHISHQRQKTYAINALFSDGHVVLCNDERVFNDEVWDQYEYGMIHYKTFYYRVFKLIQP
;
A
#
# COMPACT_ATOMS: atom_id res chain seq x y z
N MET A 1 -23.63 -44.86 68.84
CA MET A 1 -24.04 -43.52 68.40
C MET A 1 -23.54 -43.33 66.98
N GLY A 2 -24.32 -43.66 65.97
CA GLY A 2 -23.91 -43.52 64.54
C GLY A 2 -24.41 -42.21 63.99
N LYS A 3 -23.49 -41.32 63.56
CA LYS A 3 -23.83 -40.10 62.80
C LYS A 3 -24.15 -40.46 61.33
N ARG A 4 -25.42 -40.26 60.97
CA ARG A 4 -25.84 -40.31 59.58
C ARG A 4 -25.39 -39.03 58.87
N THR A 5 -24.40 -39.14 57.97
CA THR A 5 -24.03 -38.06 57.06
C THR A 5 -25.04 -38.04 55.92
N SER A 6 -25.91 -37.03 55.88
CA SER A 6 -26.81 -36.82 54.74
C SER A 6 -26.06 -36.23 53.56
N CYS A 7 -25.87 -36.99 52.50
CA CYS A 7 -25.44 -36.51 51.21
C CYS A 7 -26.52 -35.61 50.60
N ILE A 8 -26.27 -34.31 50.52
CA ILE A 8 -27.08 -33.36 49.75
C ILE A 8 -26.79 -33.65 48.27
N GLN A 9 -27.71 -34.40 47.59
CA GLN A 9 -27.68 -34.52 46.15
C GLN A 9 -28.08 -33.18 45.52
N ALA A 10 -27.10 -32.46 44.97
CA ALA A 10 -27.34 -31.30 44.12
C ALA A 10 -28.17 -31.75 42.89
N LYS A 11 -29.39 -31.25 42.79
CA LYS A 11 -30.24 -31.47 41.59
C LYS A 11 -29.49 -30.87 40.37
N LYS A 12 -29.04 -31.73 39.45
CA LYS A 12 -28.52 -31.30 38.19
C LYS A 12 -29.71 -30.68 37.40
N ALA A 13 -29.67 -29.38 37.18
CA ALA A 13 -30.62 -28.70 36.31
C ALA A 13 -30.46 -29.29 34.90
N ALA A 14 -31.51 -29.91 34.38
CA ALA A 14 -31.56 -30.42 33.01
C ALA A 14 -31.84 -29.22 32.08
N PHE A 15 -30.98 -28.99 31.13
CA PHE A 15 -31.12 -27.92 30.13
C PHE A 15 -32.19 -28.33 29.12
N THR A 16 -33.16 -27.47 28.83
CA THR A 16 -34.20 -27.76 27.83
C THR A 16 -33.72 -27.43 26.42
N LEU A 17 -34.22 -28.13 25.43
CA LEU A 17 -33.90 -27.89 24.01
C LEU A 17 -34.30 -26.49 23.57
N ILE A 18 -35.38 -25.93 24.15
CA ILE A 18 -35.87 -24.57 23.88
C ILE A 18 -34.92 -23.53 24.43
N GLU A 19 -34.38 -23.69 25.65
CA GLU A 19 -33.39 -22.74 26.24
C GLU A 19 -32.14 -22.67 25.39
N LEU A 20 -31.66 -23.81 24.86
CA LEU A 20 -30.52 -23.82 23.96
C LEU A 20 -30.84 -23.11 22.64
N LEU A 21 -31.99 -23.36 22.07
CA LEU A 21 -32.43 -22.82 20.77
C LEU A 21 -32.57 -21.28 20.84
N VAL A 22 -33.15 -20.75 21.92
CA VAL A 22 -33.29 -19.29 22.11
C VAL A 22 -31.94 -18.63 22.25
N VAL A 23 -30.99 -19.22 22.98
CA VAL A 23 -29.63 -18.64 23.15
C VAL A 23 -28.88 -18.58 21.83
N ILE A 24 -28.90 -19.67 21.03
CA ILE A 24 -28.23 -19.65 19.72
C ILE A 24 -28.91 -18.67 18.75
N ALA A 25 -30.25 -18.51 18.82
CA ALA A 25 -30.94 -17.52 18.00
C ALA A 25 -30.52 -16.08 18.33
N ILE A 26 -30.41 -15.74 19.62
CA ILE A 26 -29.94 -14.43 20.06
C ILE A 26 -28.49 -14.18 19.62
N ILE A 27 -27.60 -15.17 19.82
CA ILE A 27 -26.20 -15.09 19.40
C ILE A 27 -26.12 -14.88 17.89
N ALA A 28 -26.90 -15.61 17.10
CA ALA A 28 -26.92 -15.50 15.64
C ALA A 28 -27.31 -14.08 15.19
N VAL A 29 -28.33 -13.47 15.81
CA VAL A 29 -28.75 -12.09 15.51
C VAL A 29 -27.65 -11.09 15.88
N LEU A 30 -27.02 -11.23 17.06
CA LEU A 30 -25.93 -10.34 17.49
C LEU A 30 -24.73 -10.45 16.55
N VAL A 31 -24.32 -11.66 16.17
CA VAL A 31 -23.20 -11.88 15.24
C VAL A 31 -23.50 -11.32 13.85
N ALA A 32 -24.74 -11.46 13.36
CA ALA A 32 -25.14 -10.92 12.07
C ALA A 32 -24.96 -9.39 11.95
N ILE A 33 -25.11 -8.66 13.06
CA ILE A 33 -24.90 -7.20 13.11
C ILE A 33 -23.42 -6.87 13.38
N LEU A 34 -22.74 -7.64 14.21
CA LEU A 34 -21.35 -7.37 14.61
C LEU A 34 -20.35 -7.60 13.48
N VAL A 35 -20.51 -8.68 12.69
CA VAL A 35 -19.55 -9.03 11.63
C VAL A 35 -19.37 -7.91 10.59
N PRO A 36 -20.45 -7.33 9.99
CA PRO A 36 -20.29 -6.27 9.01
C PRO A 36 -19.74 -4.97 9.62
N THR A 37 -20.08 -4.64 10.87
CA THR A 37 -19.58 -3.44 11.54
C THR A 37 -18.10 -3.57 11.88
N LEU A 38 -17.66 -4.73 12.37
CA LEU A 38 -16.25 -5.02 12.65
C LEU A 38 -15.40 -4.99 11.39
N SER A 39 -15.90 -5.49 10.27
CA SER A 39 -15.20 -5.42 8.98
C SER A 39 -14.96 -3.97 8.54
N ARG A 40 -15.95 -3.09 8.73
CA ARG A 40 -15.81 -1.65 8.44
C ARG A 40 -14.77 -0.99 9.34
N ALA A 41 -14.84 -1.26 10.64
CA ALA A 41 -13.90 -0.70 11.61
C ALA A 41 -12.46 -1.14 11.33
N ARG A 42 -12.24 -2.41 10.99
CA ARG A 42 -10.91 -2.93 10.61
C ARG A 42 -10.36 -2.23 9.38
N GLU A 43 -11.17 -2.03 8.34
CA GLU A 43 -10.71 -1.33 7.14
C GLU A 43 -10.40 0.15 7.42
N ALA A 44 -11.22 0.83 8.22
CA ALA A 44 -10.93 2.21 8.66
C ALA A 44 -9.61 2.28 9.43
N ALA A 45 -9.36 1.34 10.34
CA ALA A 45 -8.09 1.27 11.07
C ALA A 45 -6.88 1.05 10.13
N LYS A 46 -7.00 0.16 9.14
CA LYS A 46 -5.94 -0.07 8.14
C LYS A 46 -5.65 1.19 7.31
N ARG A 47 -6.67 1.97 6.92
CA ARG A 47 -6.48 3.26 6.21
C ARG A 47 -5.66 4.23 7.04
N VAL A 48 -5.92 4.33 8.33
CA VAL A 48 -5.13 5.18 9.25
C VAL A 48 -3.69 4.68 9.33
N VAL A 49 -3.47 3.37 9.39
CA VAL A 49 -2.11 2.79 9.37
C VAL A 49 -1.39 3.16 8.07
N CYS A 50 -2.02 2.98 6.89
CA CYS A 50 -1.43 3.35 5.61
C CYS A 50 -1.11 4.86 5.54
N SER A 51 -2.01 5.72 6.02
CA SER A 51 -1.77 7.17 6.09
C SER A 51 -0.55 7.51 6.98
N ASN A 52 -0.41 6.85 8.12
CA ASN A 52 0.75 7.05 9.01
C ASN A 52 2.04 6.52 8.38
N GLN A 53 2.01 5.39 7.68
CA GLN A 53 3.16 4.87 6.94
C GLN A 53 3.61 5.85 5.85
N LEU A 54 2.67 6.44 5.09
CA LEU A 54 3.00 7.47 4.11
C LEU A 54 3.61 8.71 4.76
N LYS A 55 3.11 9.15 5.93
CA LYS A 55 3.72 10.25 6.70
C LYS A 55 5.14 9.91 7.15
N GLU A 56 5.37 8.70 7.63
CA GLU A 56 6.70 8.23 8.03
C GLU A 56 7.67 8.27 6.84
N VAL A 57 7.22 7.80 5.67
CA VAL A 57 8.00 7.93 4.43
C VAL A 57 8.26 9.40 4.08
N GLY A 58 7.26 10.28 4.22
CA GLY A 58 7.41 11.72 3.97
C GLY A 58 8.47 12.37 4.86
N VAL A 59 8.47 12.04 6.14
CA VAL A 59 9.51 12.49 7.11
C VAL A 59 10.89 11.96 6.70
N ALA A 60 10.98 10.68 6.33
CA ALA A 60 12.23 10.08 5.89
C ALA A 60 12.75 10.67 4.57
N VAL A 61 11.87 11.00 3.61
CA VAL A 61 12.24 11.72 2.37
C VAL A 61 12.80 13.10 2.71
N SER A 62 12.17 13.83 3.63
CA SER A 62 12.64 15.15 4.05
C SER A 62 14.00 15.08 4.75
N ALA A 63 14.20 14.09 5.63
CA ALA A 63 15.48 13.85 6.29
C ALA A 63 16.57 13.48 5.27
N TYR A 64 16.28 12.56 4.36
CA TYR A 64 17.18 12.19 3.27
C TYR A 64 17.56 13.41 2.42
N ALA A 65 16.58 14.22 2.02
CA ALA A 65 16.83 15.42 1.23
C ALA A 65 17.72 16.46 1.96
N ALA A 66 17.55 16.60 3.28
CA ALA A 66 18.40 17.49 4.08
C ALA A 66 19.87 17.06 4.09
N ASP A 67 20.14 15.75 4.12
CA ASP A 67 21.50 15.18 4.12
C ASP A 67 22.11 15.13 2.70
N TRP A 68 21.29 15.17 1.64
CA TRP A 68 21.69 14.96 0.25
C TRP A 68 21.31 16.15 -0.66
N GLU A 69 21.60 17.38 -0.28
CA GLU A 69 21.45 18.60 -1.11
C GLU A 69 20.05 18.76 -1.76
N ASN A 70 19.00 18.46 -1.00
CA ASN A 70 17.60 18.43 -1.44
C ASN A 70 17.28 17.35 -2.50
N LEU A 71 18.13 16.35 -2.70
CA LEU A 71 17.85 15.26 -3.63
C LEU A 71 16.70 14.39 -3.14
N MET A 72 15.85 14.03 -4.06
CA MET A 72 14.82 12.98 -3.85
C MET A 72 15.46 11.60 -3.91
N PRO A 73 14.89 10.59 -3.23
CA PRO A 73 15.31 9.21 -3.42
C PRO A 73 15.32 8.83 -4.91
N TYR A 74 16.40 8.16 -5.34
CA TYR A 74 16.62 7.85 -6.75
C TYR A 74 15.41 7.15 -7.37
N TYR A 75 14.89 7.74 -8.45
CA TYR A 75 13.65 7.24 -9.07
C TYR A 75 13.86 5.93 -9.84
N GLY A 76 14.94 5.79 -10.59
CA GLY A 76 15.29 4.60 -11.36
C GLY A 76 14.33 4.32 -12.50
N ASP A 77 13.67 3.16 -12.44
CA ASP A 77 12.73 2.71 -13.46
C ASP A 77 11.39 3.50 -13.40
N GLU A 78 11.18 4.39 -14.36
CA GLU A 78 9.99 5.24 -14.43
C GLU A 78 8.71 4.47 -14.76
N MET A 79 8.81 3.40 -15.55
CA MET A 79 7.66 2.61 -15.95
C MET A 79 7.03 1.86 -14.76
N HIS A 80 7.82 1.53 -13.75
CA HIS A 80 7.38 0.72 -12.60
C HIS A 80 7.53 1.50 -11.28
N PRO A 81 6.67 2.48 -10.99
CA PRO A 81 6.79 3.38 -9.84
C PRO A 81 6.63 2.70 -8.48
N TYR A 82 6.40 1.41 -8.46
CA TYR A 82 6.30 0.54 -7.29
C TYR A 82 7.51 -0.41 -7.14
N ALA A 83 8.47 -0.44 -8.08
CA ALA A 83 9.66 -1.29 -7.98
C ALA A 83 10.71 -0.65 -7.08
N LEU A 84 11.27 -1.42 -6.15
CA LEU A 84 12.28 -0.99 -5.18
C LEU A 84 13.67 -1.54 -5.51
N TYR A 85 13.72 -2.81 -5.95
CA TYR A 85 14.93 -3.48 -6.41
C TYR A 85 14.60 -4.36 -7.61
N ARG A 86 15.57 -4.48 -8.53
CA ARG A 86 15.46 -5.32 -9.71
C ARG A 86 16.79 -6.03 -9.95
N SER A 87 16.76 -7.25 -10.51
CA SER A 87 17.96 -8.06 -10.77
C SER A 87 18.42 -8.08 -12.23
N GLU A 88 17.75 -7.32 -13.12
CA GLU A 88 18.23 -7.22 -14.50
C GLU A 88 19.53 -6.42 -14.57
N PRO A 89 20.46 -6.74 -15.50
CA PRO A 89 21.82 -6.23 -15.51
C PRO A 89 21.96 -4.70 -15.42
N GLN A 90 21.02 -3.94 -16.01
CA GLN A 90 21.02 -2.48 -15.96
C GLN A 90 20.68 -1.88 -14.58
N TRP A 91 20.18 -2.70 -13.66
CA TRP A 91 19.80 -2.31 -12.30
C TRP A 91 20.73 -2.90 -11.24
N LEU A 92 21.90 -3.38 -11.66
CA LEU A 92 22.95 -3.88 -10.77
C LEU A 92 24.10 -2.86 -10.73
N ASP A 93 24.73 -2.73 -9.58
CA ASP A 93 25.99 -2.00 -9.44
C ASP A 93 27.18 -2.79 -10.00
N ALA A 94 28.37 -2.22 -9.97
CA ALA A 94 29.58 -2.85 -10.47
C ALA A 94 29.96 -4.14 -9.73
N SER A 95 29.42 -4.39 -8.55
CA SER A 95 29.61 -5.63 -7.78
C SER A 95 28.54 -6.71 -8.08
N GLY A 96 27.51 -6.37 -8.87
CA GLY A 96 26.38 -7.22 -9.16
C GLY A 96 25.27 -7.16 -8.09
N LYS A 97 25.33 -6.19 -7.16
CA LYS A 97 24.27 -5.95 -6.16
C LYS A 97 23.16 -5.11 -6.78
N PRO A 98 21.88 -5.43 -6.53
CA PRO A 98 20.75 -4.59 -6.97
C PRO A 98 20.84 -3.16 -6.40
N ILE A 99 20.67 -2.19 -7.28
CA ILE A 99 20.63 -0.76 -6.91
C ILE A 99 19.29 -0.46 -6.25
N ALA A 100 19.33 0.18 -5.08
CA ALA A 100 18.14 0.68 -4.42
C ALA A 100 17.49 1.80 -5.23
N MET A 101 16.19 1.74 -5.45
CA MET A 101 15.41 2.73 -6.17
C MET A 101 14.30 3.26 -5.27
N LYS A 102 13.89 4.51 -5.54
CA LYS A 102 12.76 5.14 -4.85
C LYS A 102 12.96 5.11 -3.33
N VAL A 103 11.92 4.77 -2.59
CA VAL A 103 11.97 4.73 -1.12
C VAL A 103 12.88 3.62 -0.54
N ALA A 104 13.36 2.67 -1.37
CA ALA A 104 14.41 1.75 -0.93
C ALA A 104 15.73 2.46 -0.58
N CYS A 105 16.02 3.61 -1.22
CA CYS A 105 17.17 4.46 -0.86
C CYS A 105 17.08 4.92 0.59
N LEU A 106 15.90 5.16 1.13
CA LEU A 106 15.68 5.57 2.53
C LEU A 106 16.04 4.44 3.51
N TYR A 107 15.79 3.19 3.12
CA TYR A 107 16.18 2.02 3.89
C TYR A 107 17.69 1.81 3.87
N GLU A 108 18.33 1.88 2.69
CA GLU A 108 19.78 1.76 2.56
C GLU A 108 20.54 2.91 3.26
N ALA A 109 19.97 4.12 3.28
CA ALA A 109 20.51 5.28 3.98
C ALA A 109 20.26 5.25 5.50
N GLY A 110 19.50 4.28 6.01
CA GLY A 110 19.16 4.19 7.44
C GLY A 110 18.10 5.19 7.92
N CYS A 111 17.46 5.92 7.02
CA CYS A 111 16.35 6.83 7.36
C CYS A 111 15.07 6.06 7.76
N ILE A 112 14.93 4.83 7.31
CA ILE A 112 13.85 3.90 7.65
C ILE A 112 14.47 2.58 8.10
N ALA A 113 14.14 2.13 9.32
CA ALA A 113 14.68 0.89 9.87
C ALA A 113 13.83 -0.35 9.52
N ASP A 114 12.52 -0.18 9.39
CA ASP A 114 11.58 -1.27 9.15
C ASP A 114 10.93 -1.15 7.76
N PRO A 115 11.29 -2.04 6.80
CA PRO A 115 10.75 -1.96 5.45
C PRO A 115 9.26 -2.30 5.35
N ARG A 116 8.60 -2.77 6.42
CA ARG A 116 7.14 -2.97 6.45
C ARG A 116 6.38 -1.68 6.24
N VAL A 117 6.97 -0.53 6.50
CA VAL A 117 6.38 0.78 6.23
C VAL A 117 6.07 1.00 4.74
N PHE A 118 6.74 0.28 3.84
CA PHE A 118 6.51 0.36 2.39
C PHE A 118 5.31 -0.46 1.91
N TYR A 119 4.54 -1.07 2.82
CA TYR A 119 3.47 -2.00 2.46
C TYR A 119 2.16 -1.67 3.16
N CYS A 120 1.15 -1.27 2.38
CA CYS A 120 -0.18 -1.02 2.90
C CYS A 120 -0.84 -2.32 3.39
N PRO A 121 -1.29 -2.40 4.67
CA PRO A 121 -1.90 -3.61 5.24
C PRO A 121 -3.27 -3.95 4.65
N SER A 122 -3.88 -3.07 3.86
CA SER A 122 -5.11 -3.34 3.12
C SER A 122 -4.86 -3.97 1.75
N ASN A 123 -3.60 -4.03 1.30
CA ASN A 123 -3.31 -4.59 -0.01
C ASN A 123 -3.61 -6.09 -0.05
N MET A 124 -4.49 -6.50 -0.96
CA MET A 124 -4.94 -7.90 -1.09
C MET A 124 -4.00 -8.74 -1.97
N LEU A 125 -3.23 -8.09 -2.84
CA LEU A 125 -2.39 -8.78 -3.80
C LEU A 125 -1.04 -9.15 -3.19
N ALA A 126 -0.64 -10.40 -3.35
CA ALA A 126 0.65 -10.90 -2.89
C ALA A 126 1.83 -10.08 -3.44
N LEU A 127 1.73 -9.59 -4.70
CA LEU A 127 2.72 -8.73 -5.36
C LEU A 127 3.09 -7.45 -4.58
N TYR A 128 2.26 -7.00 -3.64
CA TYR A 128 2.44 -5.74 -2.91
C TYR A 128 2.39 -5.95 -1.40
N ARG A 129 2.77 -7.14 -0.92
CA ARG A 129 2.84 -7.47 0.51
C ARG A 129 4.26 -7.71 0.94
N PHE A 130 4.59 -7.29 2.14
CA PHE A 130 5.91 -7.49 2.74
C PHE A 130 6.31 -8.96 2.82
N GLU A 131 5.38 -9.83 3.23
CA GLU A 131 5.62 -11.26 3.43
C GLU A 131 6.12 -11.96 2.16
N SER A 132 5.71 -11.47 0.99
CA SER A 132 6.12 -12.00 -0.31
C SER A 132 7.58 -11.71 -0.65
N TYR A 133 8.21 -10.74 0.02
CA TYR A 133 9.57 -10.28 -0.24
C TYR A 133 10.53 -10.45 0.94
N ASN A 134 10.13 -11.23 1.93
CA ASN A 134 10.98 -11.54 3.09
C ASN A 134 11.42 -13.01 3.09
N ASP A 135 11.58 -13.61 1.91
CA ASP A 135 12.16 -14.94 1.71
C ASP A 135 13.00 -14.95 0.42
N PRO A 136 14.34 -15.12 0.50
CA PRO A 136 15.11 -15.32 1.73
C PRO A 136 15.18 -14.04 2.60
N LYS A 137 15.32 -14.25 3.90
CA LYS A 137 15.58 -13.15 4.84
C LYS A 137 17.04 -12.71 4.76
N PRO A 138 17.35 -11.44 5.02
CA PRO A 138 16.42 -10.34 5.27
C PRO A 138 15.77 -9.79 3.99
N TRP A 139 14.74 -8.93 4.16
CA TRP A 139 14.13 -8.16 3.08
C TRP A 139 15.21 -7.37 2.30
N GLY A 140 15.00 -7.21 1.00
CA GLY A 140 16.00 -6.57 0.11
C GLY A 140 16.91 -7.56 -0.60
N MET A 141 16.93 -8.83 -0.21
CA MET A 141 17.71 -9.87 -0.88
C MET A 141 17.03 -10.38 -2.14
N LEU A 142 17.78 -10.49 -3.23
CA LEU A 142 17.33 -11.10 -4.48
C LEU A 142 18.13 -12.38 -4.79
N PRO A 143 17.55 -13.36 -5.51
CA PRO A 143 16.15 -13.45 -5.95
C PRO A 143 15.20 -13.80 -4.80
N GLN A 144 14.02 -13.20 -4.80
CA GLN A 144 12.96 -13.55 -3.85
C GLN A 144 12.23 -14.81 -4.31
N ARG A 145 11.85 -15.67 -3.37
CA ARG A 145 11.02 -16.87 -3.65
C ARG A 145 9.55 -16.48 -3.67
N PHE A 146 9.17 -15.81 -4.73
CA PHE A 146 7.82 -15.35 -4.93
C PHE A 146 7.13 -16.18 -6.02
N ASN A 147 6.13 -16.96 -5.64
CA ASN A 147 5.24 -17.64 -6.59
C ASN A 147 4.15 -16.62 -6.96
N ALA A 148 4.38 -15.89 -8.04
CA ALA A 148 3.39 -14.95 -8.54
C ALA A 148 2.16 -15.73 -9.02
N GLU A 149 1.00 -15.43 -8.46
CA GLU A 149 -0.29 -15.92 -8.96
C GLU A 149 -0.57 -15.43 -10.40
N ASP A 150 0.21 -14.42 -10.87
CA ASP A 150 0.14 -13.89 -12.23
C ASP A 150 0.89 -14.73 -13.28
N GLY A 151 1.47 -15.86 -12.90
CA GLY A 151 2.16 -16.78 -13.80
C GLY A 151 3.44 -16.25 -14.45
N GLN A 152 3.87 -15.03 -14.14
CA GLN A 152 5.02 -14.37 -14.79
C GLN A 152 6.34 -14.52 -14.04
N GLY A 153 6.41 -15.32 -12.98
CA GLY A 153 7.67 -15.74 -12.34
C GLY A 153 8.65 -14.63 -11.96
N HIS A 154 8.15 -13.47 -11.53
CA HIS A 154 8.98 -12.29 -11.22
C HIS A 154 9.70 -12.41 -9.86
N ASN A 155 10.48 -13.46 -9.66
CA ASN A 155 11.37 -13.61 -8.51
C ASN A 155 12.52 -12.60 -8.49
N GLN A 156 12.53 -11.68 -9.45
CA GLN A 156 13.63 -10.76 -9.72
C GLN A 156 13.38 -9.34 -9.25
N TRP A 157 12.20 -9.05 -8.70
CA TRP A 157 11.81 -7.72 -8.30
C TRP A 157 11.28 -7.69 -6.88
N ILE A 158 11.65 -6.67 -6.13
CA ILE A 158 10.97 -6.31 -4.88
C ILE A 158 10.11 -5.10 -5.16
N ARG A 159 8.81 -5.20 -4.85
CA ARG A 159 7.83 -4.14 -5.06
C ARG A 159 7.32 -3.63 -3.72
N MET A 160 6.90 -2.38 -3.68
CA MET A 160 6.20 -1.80 -2.54
C MET A 160 4.67 -1.80 -2.76
N GLY A 161 3.92 -1.61 -1.69
CA GLY A 161 2.46 -1.45 -1.71
C GLY A 161 1.97 -0.03 -1.98
N TYR A 162 2.85 0.83 -2.52
CA TYR A 162 2.60 2.22 -2.86
C TYR A 162 3.09 2.54 -4.27
N THR A 163 2.64 3.68 -4.80
CA THR A 163 3.11 4.26 -6.06
C THR A 163 3.90 5.52 -5.76
N TYR A 164 5.18 5.57 -6.12
CA TYR A 164 6.05 6.73 -5.98
C TYR A 164 6.28 7.35 -7.36
N TYR A 165 5.72 8.54 -7.59
CA TYR A 165 5.81 9.22 -8.89
C TYR A 165 5.98 10.74 -8.69
N PRO A 166 7.19 11.21 -8.33
CA PRO A 166 7.47 12.62 -8.12
C PRO A 166 7.51 13.37 -9.45
N THR A 167 6.47 14.10 -9.79
CA THR A 167 6.40 14.91 -11.02
C THR A 167 7.17 16.21 -10.86
N ASN A 168 7.85 16.64 -11.94
CA ASN A 168 8.51 17.96 -12.00
C ASN A 168 7.68 18.92 -12.88
N PRO A 169 6.83 19.80 -12.31
CA PRO A 169 5.99 20.70 -13.08
C PRO A 169 6.76 21.80 -13.82
N ARG A 170 8.06 21.96 -13.58
CA ARG A 170 8.90 22.96 -14.24
C ARG A 170 9.48 22.47 -15.56
N THR A 171 9.37 21.18 -15.87
CA THR A 171 9.75 20.66 -17.18
C THR A 171 8.61 20.82 -18.20
N PRO A 172 8.92 20.92 -19.50
CA PRO A 172 7.90 20.95 -20.54
C PRO A 172 6.92 19.78 -20.42
N ILE A 173 5.70 19.98 -20.86
CA ILE A 173 4.74 18.90 -21.04
C ILE A 173 5.05 18.23 -22.37
N ASP A 174 5.38 16.96 -22.34
CA ASP A 174 5.55 16.14 -23.53
C ASP A 174 4.20 15.98 -24.25
N ALA A 175 4.13 16.46 -25.48
CA ALA A 175 2.90 16.43 -26.27
C ALA A 175 2.37 15.00 -26.54
N SER A 176 3.24 13.99 -26.51
CA SER A 176 2.85 12.60 -26.73
C SER A 176 2.30 11.92 -25.48
N THR A 177 2.74 12.35 -24.29
CA THR A 177 2.34 11.77 -22.99
C THR A 177 1.44 12.68 -22.17
N GLU A 178 1.28 13.95 -22.57
CA GLU A 178 0.54 14.97 -21.80
C GLU A 178 0.96 15.07 -20.33
N ALA A 179 2.22 14.72 -20.04
CA ALA A 179 2.80 14.71 -18.72
C ALA A 179 4.17 15.43 -18.73
N PRO A 180 4.69 15.92 -17.57
CA PRO A 180 6.04 16.45 -17.48
C PRO A 180 7.07 15.47 -18.04
N GLU A 181 8.03 15.96 -18.81
CA GLU A 181 9.08 15.14 -19.44
C GLU A 181 9.94 14.41 -18.41
N GLU A 182 10.22 15.07 -17.28
CA GLU A 182 11.08 14.51 -16.23
C GLU A 182 10.36 14.40 -14.87
N THR A 183 10.80 13.44 -14.09
CA THR A 183 10.46 13.35 -12.67
C THR A 183 11.29 14.34 -11.85
N ALA A 184 10.78 14.75 -10.69
CA ALA A 184 11.50 15.63 -9.79
C ALA A 184 12.70 14.90 -9.16
N LYS A 185 13.90 15.44 -9.37
CA LYS A 185 15.13 14.93 -8.77
C LYS A 185 15.44 15.56 -7.42
N ARG A 186 14.74 16.64 -7.07
CA ARG A 186 14.89 17.40 -5.83
C ARG A 186 13.53 17.72 -5.23
N ILE A 187 13.46 17.78 -3.90
CA ILE A 187 12.21 18.01 -3.18
C ILE A 187 11.63 19.41 -3.45
N ASP A 188 12.48 20.41 -3.68
CA ASP A 188 12.08 21.78 -4.01
C ASP A 188 11.53 21.95 -5.44
N LEU A 189 11.57 20.89 -6.25
CA LEU A 189 10.96 20.85 -7.59
C LEU A 189 9.56 20.26 -7.59
N LEU A 190 9.09 19.70 -6.47
CA LEU A 190 7.75 19.15 -6.37
C LEU A 190 6.67 20.24 -6.41
N ASP A 191 5.54 19.91 -7.00
CA ASP A 191 4.33 20.75 -6.89
C ASP A 191 3.65 20.47 -5.55
N PRO A 192 3.40 21.49 -4.70
CA PRO A 192 2.72 21.31 -3.43
C PRO A 192 1.26 20.84 -3.57
N HIS A 193 0.65 21.01 -4.74
CA HIS A 193 -0.73 20.60 -5.04
C HIS A 193 -0.85 19.24 -5.73
N ILE A 194 0.28 18.59 -6.06
CA ILE A 194 0.30 17.27 -6.67
C ILE A 194 1.01 16.31 -5.72
N PRO A 195 0.37 15.21 -5.30
CA PRO A 195 1.05 14.23 -4.46
C PRO A 195 2.22 13.59 -5.23
N TYR A 196 3.25 13.18 -4.52
CA TYR A 196 4.38 12.45 -5.11
C TYR A 196 4.39 10.96 -4.75
N MET A 197 3.54 10.55 -3.82
CA MET A 197 3.37 9.14 -3.44
C MET A 197 1.92 8.86 -3.04
N THR A 198 1.40 7.71 -3.46
CA THR A 198 0.03 7.29 -3.16
C THR A 198 -0.03 5.80 -2.83
N ASP A 199 -1.16 5.31 -2.32
CA ASP A 199 -1.46 3.88 -2.38
C ASP A 199 -1.32 3.36 -3.82
N THR A 200 -1.14 2.03 -3.99
CA THR A 200 -0.94 1.45 -5.32
C THR A 200 -2.09 1.76 -6.27
N ILE A 201 -1.78 2.37 -7.44
CA ILE A 201 -2.74 2.79 -8.46
C ILE A 201 -2.51 2.18 -9.85
N ARG A 202 -1.92 0.99 -9.94
CA ARG A 202 -1.65 0.35 -11.24
C ARG A 202 -2.91 -0.08 -11.98
N ARG A 203 -3.89 -0.65 -11.28
CA ARG A 203 -5.21 -1.08 -11.79
C ARG A 203 -6.25 -0.83 -10.70
N LYS A 204 -7.51 -0.66 -11.07
CA LYS A 204 -8.59 -0.53 -10.06
C LYS A 204 -8.63 -1.71 -9.09
N THR A 205 -8.39 -2.92 -9.57
CA THR A 205 -8.30 -4.14 -8.74
C THR A 205 -7.10 -4.16 -7.78
N HIS A 206 -6.11 -3.29 -8.00
CA HIS A 206 -4.91 -3.17 -7.16
C HIS A 206 -5.04 -2.09 -6.08
N ILE A 207 -6.09 -1.27 -6.11
CA ILE A 207 -6.32 -0.25 -5.08
C ILE A 207 -6.51 -0.94 -3.74
N SER A 208 -5.68 -0.56 -2.76
CA SER A 208 -5.66 -1.19 -1.44
C SER A 208 -6.95 -0.97 -0.67
N HIS A 209 -7.54 0.22 -0.77
CA HIS A 209 -8.73 0.62 -0.02
C HIS A 209 -9.96 0.61 -0.92
N GLN A 210 -10.47 -0.58 -1.24
CA GLN A 210 -11.67 -0.76 -2.04
C GLN A 210 -12.74 -1.57 -1.29
N ARG A 211 -14.00 -1.19 -1.48
CA ARG A 211 -15.14 -1.92 -0.96
C ARG A 211 -16.37 -1.71 -1.86
N GLN A 212 -16.92 -2.80 -2.41
CA GLN A 212 -18.16 -2.75 -3.20
C GLN A 212 -18.16 -1.62 -4.25
N LYS A 213 -17.08 -1.47 -5.03
CA LYS A 213 -16.85 -0.41 -6.03
C LYS A 213 -16.65 1.00 -5.45
N THR A 214 -16.53 1.17 -4.13
CA THR A 214 -16.07 2.42 -3.54
C THR A 214 -14.57 2.33 -3.33
N TYR A 215 -13.83 3.27 -3.91
CA TYR A 215 -12.38 3.34 -3.87
C TYR A 215 -11.92 4.50 -3.00
N ALA A 216 -10.77 4.34 -2.35
CA ALA A 216 -10.09 5.43 -1.68
C ALA A 216 -8.58 5.23 -1.80
N ILE A 217 -7.84 6.34 -1.86
CA ILE A 217 -6.38 6.37 -2.01
C ILE A 217 -5.83 7.37 -0.99
N ASN A 218 -4.86 6.97 -0.17
CA ASN A 218 -4.05 7.91 0.58
C ASN A 218 -2.99 8.51 -0.36
N ALA A 219 -2.76 9.81 -0.25
CA ALA A 219 -1.83 10.55 -1.09
C ALA A 219 -0.95 11.48 -0.24
N LEU A 220 0.36 11.39 -0.43
CA LEU A 220 1.38 12.15 0.28
C LEU A 220 1.87 13.32 -0.58
N PHE A 221 1.88 14.51 0.00
CA PHE A 221 2.31 15.77 -0.61
C PHE A 221 3.68 16.22 -0.12
N SER A 222 4.26 17.21 -0.82
CA SER A 222 5.64 17.67 -0.58
C SER A 222 5.88 18.29 0.81
N ASP A 223 4.84 18.79 1.46
CA ASP A 223 4.88 19.32 2.84
C ASP A 223 4.70 18.23 3.93
N GLY A 224 4.57 16.97 3.52
CA GLY A 224 4.41 15.82 4.41
C GLY A 224 2.97 15.54 4.86
N HIS A 225 1.98 16.35 4.44
CA HIS A 225 0.60 16.01 4.74
C HIS A 225 0.11 14.84 3.87
N VAL A 226 -0.85 14.07 4.41
CA VAL A 226 -1.47 12.93 3.72
C VAL A 226 -2.98 13.15 3.69
N VAL A 227 -3.56 13.04 2.50
CA VAL A 227 -4.99 13.13 2.23
C VAL A 227 -5.55 11.77 1.87
N LEU A 228 -6.73 11.43 2.39
CA LEU A 228 -7.52 10.30 1.89
C LEU A 228 -8.46 10.80 0.80
N CYS A 229 -8.14 10.52 -0.45
CA CYS A 229 -8.98 10.85 -1.59
C CYS A 229 -9.97 9.73 -1.90
N ASN A 230 -11.25 10.08 -1.98
CA ASN A 230 -12.34 9.22 -2.43
C ASN A 230 -13.19 9.88 -3.53
N ASP A 231 -12.65 10.87 -4.20
CA ASP A 231 -13.30 11.61 -5.28
C ASP A 231 -13.52 10.69 -6.50
N GLU A 232 -14.77 10.59 -6.95
CA GLU A 232 -15.16 9.76 -8.09
C GLU A 232 -14.44 10.15 -9.40
N ARG A 233 -14.01 11.41 -9.54
CA ARG A 233 -13.24 11.88 -10.70
C ARG A 233 -11.89 11.17 -10.82
N VAL A 234 -11.26 10.87 -9.68
CA VAL A 234 -10.00 10.11 -9.62
C VAL A 234 -10.20 8.67 -10.07
N PHE A 235 -11.39 8.11 -9.84
CA PHE A 235 -11.72 6.70 -10.14
C PHE A 235 -12.56 6.53 -11.40
N ASN A 236 -12.58 7.52 -12.28
CA ASN A 236 -13.27 7.45 -13.56
C ASN A 236 -12.79 6.25 -14.40
N ASP A 237 -13.73 5.40 -14.85
CA ASP A 237 -13.46 4.21 -15.63
C ASP A 237 -12.69 4.54 -16.92
N GLU A 238 -13.03 5.63 -17.59
CA GLU A 238 -12.39 6.01 -18.85
C GLU A 238 -10.85 6.15 -18.70
N VAL A 239 -10.37 6.84 -17.66
CA VAL A 239 -8.93 7.04 -17.46
C VAL A 239 -8.22 5.73 -17.10
N TRP A 240 -8.84 4.90 -16.26
CA TRP A 240 -8.25 3.65 -15.81
C TRP A 240 -8.28 2.58 -16.91
N ASP A 241 -9.37 2.48 -17.67
CA ASP A 241 -9.51 1.53 -18.77
C ASP A 241 -8.57 1.87 -19.90
N GLN A 242 -8.43 3.16 -20.26
CA GLN A 242 -7.46 3.59 -21.27
C GLN A 242 -6.04 3.14 -20.94
N TYR A 243 -5.64 3.19 -19.67
CA TYR A 243 -4.33 2.71 -19.25
C TYR A 243 -4.27 1.18 -19.23
N GLU A 244 -5.27 0.49 -18.71
CA GLU A 244 -5.30 -0.97 -18.62
C GLU A 244 -5.27 -1.63 -20.00
N TYR A 245 -5.93 -1.05 -20.99
CA TYR A 245 -5.91 -1.51 -22.38
C TYR A 245 -4.72 -0.97 -23.20
N GLY A 246 -3.79 -0.24 -22.59
CA GLY A 246 -2.60 0.28 -23.25
C GLY A 246 -2.85 1.41 -24.24
N MET A 247 -3.99 2.10 -24.13
CA MET A 247 -4.37 3.22 -25.03
C MET A 247 -3.68 4.52 -24.66
N ILE A 248 -3.24 4.67 -23.40
CA ILE A 248 -2.47 5.84 -22.94
C ILE A 248 -1.15 5.41 -22.30
N HIS A 249 -0.16 6.29 -22.40
CA HIS A 249 1.14 6.07 -21.82
C HIS A 249 1.09 6.10 -20.27
N TYR A 250 1.96 5.34 -19.59
CA TYR A 250 1.99 5.29 -18.12
C TYR A 250 2.21 6.67 -17.48
N LYS A 251 3.04 7.55 -18.06
CA LYS A 251 3.24 8.93 -17.59
C LYS A 251 1.94 9.72 -17.60
N THR A 252 1.18 9.64 -18.69
CA THR A 252 -0.15 10.25 -18.83
C THR A 252 -1.08 9.78 -17.72
N PHE A 253 -1.14 8.48 -17.49
CA PHE A 253 -2.00 7.89 -16.48
C PHE A 253 -1.68 8.39 -15.08
N TYR A 254 -0.42 8.23 -14.62
CA TYR A 254 -0.02 8.66 -13.27
C TYR A 254 -0.19 10.16 -13.09
N TYR A 255 0.23 10.98 -14.05
CA TYR A 255 0.10 12.42 -13.97
C TYR A 255 -1.36 12.87 -13.90
N ARG A 256 -2.25 12.32 -14.74
CA ARG A 256 -3.69 12.63 -14.71
C ARG A 256 -4.33 12.25 -13.39
N VAL A 257 -4.06 11.04 -12.89
CA VAL A 257 -4.60 10.58 -11.60
C VAL A 257 -4.09 11.45 -10.46
N PHE A 258 -2.78 11.71 -10.38
CA PHE A 258 -2.20 12.51 -9.30
C PHE A 258 -2.73 13.95 -9.31
N LYS A 259 -2.88 14.56 -10.49
CA LYS A 259 -3.41 15.93 -10.63
C LYS A 259 -4.87 16.06 -10.19
N LEU A 260 -5.65 15.00 -10.23
CA LEU A 260 -7.04 14.98 -9.76
C LEU A 260 -7.16 14.84 -8.24
N ILE A 261 -6.11 14.34 -7.57
CA ILE A 261 -6.05 14.25 -6.11
C ILE A 261 -5.71 15.64 -5.57
N GLN A 262 -6.67 16.29 -4.95
CA GLN A 262 -6.47 17.62 -4.37
C GLN A 262 -6.14 17.52 -2.88
N PRO A 263 -5.28 18.45 -2.36
CA PRO A 263 -4.93 18.50 -0.95
C PRO A 263 -6.10 18.90 -0.06
#